data_9b4c5faf7a46e0acf71d66b7ec3eec69
#
_entry.id   9b4c5faf7a46e0acf71d66b7ec3eec69
#
_cell.length_a   1.000
_cell.length_b   1.000
_cell.length_c   1.000
_cell.angle_alpha   90.00
_cell.angle_beta   90.00
_cell.angle_gamma   90.00
#
_symmetry.space_group_name_H-M   'P 1'
#
loop_
_entity.id
_entity.type
_entity.pdbx_description
1 polymer ?
#
loop_
_entity_poly.entity_id
_entity_poly.type
_entity_poly.pdbx_seq_one_letter_code
_entity_poly.pdbx_strand_id
1 'polypeptide(L)'
;MKQKSGGIKRLMEFTGKHRGLLTVSRILSGISSVFILGPFLCVYFAARDLVGVFAGTPLDTNSLVRWGLLALGLELIGLLLYFSALLCSHVVAFHTEKNLKMAALKHLAKMPMGYFDANPSGKLRKIIDDNSFQTETFIAHQLPDLVGAQVTMIVSLVLMLVFDWRVGVPLLLLFGIGFFLQGSLTGKDSMKFMQTYQDSLETMNHEAVEYIRGISVVKVFGQTVQSITKFNNAIKSYRKFALAYTMSCKKGMVAFNSIINSSFLVLVPTALIIGFVSNDLIGFMQSFLFYVIFSPACAVMLNKIMYMTSYKMQAEESMRRIDMILTAQPQPETSAPKHPKAYDVSFEDVTFAYENTDHPAVSHLNFTAKAGTTTALVGHSGSGKSTTASLIPRFYDVQQGAVKIGGVDIREIPHADLMKMVAFVFQDPKLFKDSLLENIRAGRPSATREEVLRAAHLAQCDDILEKFPNGIDTVVGSKGVYLSGGETQRIAIARAILKDAPIVVLDEATAYADPENEQQIQKAFEGLVKGKTVIMIAHRLSTIQDADLILVMKQGELVESGTHDALVKQGGEYAKMWSNYTKTTKWHIGNEVKVC
;
A
#
# COMPACT_ATOMS: atom_id res chain seq x y z
N MET A 1 -23.10 3.02 -3.92
CA MET A 1 -22.53 3.98 -2.95
C MET A 1 -22.27 5.31 -3.61
N LYS A 2 -22.86 6.41 -3.09
CA LYS A 2 -22.62 7.77 -3.61
C LYS A 2 -21.15 8.13 -3.40
N GLN A 3 -20.46 8.42 -4.49
CA GLN A 3 -19.09 8.93 -4.53
C GLN A 3 -19.05 10.25 -3.73
N LYS A 4 -18.67 10.18 -2.45
CA LYS A 4 -18.54 11.36 -1.58
C LYS A 4 -17.29 12.11 -2.00
N SER A 5 -17.47 13.39 -2.31
CA SER A 5 -16.49 14.48 -2.50
C SER A 5 -15.25 14.11 -3.33
N GLY A 6 -14.94 14.89 -4.38
CA GLY A 6 -13.81 14.65 -5.29
C GLY A 6 -12.51 14.32 -4.56
N GLY A 7 -11.73 13.38 -5.08
CA GLY A 7 -10.54 12.80 -4.43
C GLY A 7 -9.55 13.85 -3.91
N ILE A 8 -9.39 14.98 -4.60
CA ILE A 8 -8.56 16.11 -4.14
C ILE A 8 -9.10 16.75 -2.86
N LYS A 9 -10.42 16.90 -2.71
CA LYS A 9 -11.00 17.45 -1.47
C LYS A 9 -10.70 16.55 -0.28
N ARG A 10 -10.79 15.23 -0.49
CA ARG A 10 -10.42 14.22 0.49
C ARG A 10 -8.92 14.27 0.84
N LEU A 11 -8.06 14.42 -0.17
CA LEU A 11 -6.62 14.58 0.01
C LEU A 11 -6.29 15.81 0.89
N MET A 12 -7.00 16.92 0.68
CA MET A 12 -6.79 18.15 1.47
C MET A 12 -7.16 18.01 2.96
N GLU A 13 -7.94 17.00 3.35
CA GLU A 13 -8.21 16.73 4.77
C GLU A 13 -6.94 16.25 5.50
N PHE A 14 -6.03 15.56 4.79
CA PHE A 14 -4.79 15.05 5.35
C PHE A 14 -3.65 16.08 5.46
N THR A 15 -3.82 17.28 4.90
CA THR A 15 -2.84 18.39 5.06
C THR A 15 -2.78 18.92 6.49
N GLY A 16 -3.83 18.70 7.29
CA GLY A 16 -3.89 19.05 8.71
C GLY A 16 -3.59 20.53 8.98
N LYS A 17 -2.72 20.80 9.94
CA LYS A 17 -2.34 22.15 10.39
C LYS A 17 -1.58 22.97 9.33
N HIS A 18 -1.02 22.31 8.32
CA HIS A 18 -0.17 22.94 7.31
C HIS A 18 -0.95 23.51 6.11
N ARG A 19 -2.29 23.48 6.15
CA ARG A 19 -3.13 24.00 5.07
C ARG A 19 -2.86 25.47 4.72
N GLY A 20 -2.50 26.30 5.73
CA GLY A 20 -2.11 27.69 5.53
C GLY A 20 -0.87 27.86 4.66
N LEU A 21 0.16 27.02 4.87
CA LEU A 21 1.40 27.03 4.07
C LEU A 21 1.11 26.70 2.59
N LEU A 22 0.13 25.83 2.31
CA LEU A 22 -0.28 25.53 0.94
C LEU A 22 -0.91 26.76 0.26
N THR A 23 -1.66 27.56 1.00
CA THR A 23 -2.20 28.82 0.48
C THR A 23 -1.09 29.81 0.19
N VAL A 24 -0.10 29.95 1.09
CA VAL A 24 1.09 30.79 0.87
C VAL A 24 1.86 30.33 -0.37
N SER A 25 2.11 29.03 -0.52
CA SER A 25 2.75 28.46 -1.71
C SER A 25 2.05 28.86 -3.01
N ARG A 26 0.71 28.75 -3.04
CA ARG A 26 -0.09 29.13 -4.22
C ARG A 26 0.01 30.61 -4.56
N ILE A 27 -0.05 31.47 -3.54
CA ILE A 27 0.10 32.94 -3.72
C ILE A 27 1.48 33.27 -4.24
N LEU A 28 2.54 32.72 -3.62
CA LEU A 28 3.92 32.95 -4.05
C LEU A 28 4.16 32.45 -5.48
N SER A 29 3.63 31.28 -5.84
CA SER A 29 3.72 30.75 -7.21
C SER A 29 3.00 31.65 -8.23
N GLY A 30 1.83 32.17 -7.88
CA GLY A 30 1.10 33.12 -8.72
C GLY A 30 1.87 34.42 -8.93
N ILE A 31 2.42 35.03 -7.86
CA ILE A 31 3.24 36.24 -7.93
C ILE A 31 4.52 35.98 -8.73
N SER A 32 5.22 34.89 -8.45
CA SER A 32 6.42 34.47 -9.17
C SER A 32 6.18 34.42 -10.68
N SER A 33 5.03 33.87 -11.11
CA SER A 33 4.68 33.75 -12.53
C SER A 33 4.55 35.08 -13.25
N VAL A 34 4.13 36.15 -12.56
CA VAL A 34 4.09 37.49 -13.12
C VAL A 34 5.51 38.03 -13.32
N PHE A 35 6.43 37.84 -12.36
CA PHE A 35 7.81 38.25 -12.47
C PHE A 35 8.55 37.50 -13.59
N ILE A 36 8.35 36.21 -13.75
CA ILE A 36 8.95 35.37 -14.81
C ILE A 36 8.48 35.80 -16.23
N LEU A 37 7.29 36.42 -16.35
CA LEU A 37 6.87 37.04 -17.61
C LEU A 37 7.57 38.37 -17.91
N GLY A 38 8.08 39.06 -16.91
CA GLY A 38 8.72 40.36 -17.03
C GLY A 38 9.89 40.42 -18.02
N PRO A 39 10.81 39.45 -18.05
CA PRO A 39 11.91 39.41 -19.02
C PRO A 39 11.44 39.43 -20.48
N PHE A 40 10.33 38.78 -20.82
CA PHE A 40 9.76 38.82 -22.19
C PHE A 40 9.34 40.24 -22.58
N LEU A 41 8.79 41.04 -21.65
CA LEU A 41 8.46 42.44 -21.86
C LEU A 41 9.72 43.27 -22.01
N CYS A 42 10.75 43.03 -21.19
CA CYS A 42 12.04 43.74 -21.30
C CYS A 42 12.72 43.46 -22.65
N VAL A 43 12.71 42.21 -23.12
CA VAL A 43 13.24 41.84 -24.44
C VAL A 43 12.43 42.50 -25.54
N TYR A 44 11.10 42.57 -25.41
CA TYR A 44 10.25 43.30 -26.35
C TYR A 44 10.62 44.79 -26.40
N PHE A 45 10.77 45.48 -25.25
CA PHE A 45 11.13 46.91 -25.24
C PHE A 45 12.54 47.16 -25.79
N ALA A 46 13.51 46.30 -25.49
CA ALA A 46 14.83 46.37 -26.08
C ALA A 46 14.80 46.20 -27.61
N ALA A 47 14.03 45.21 -28.09
CA ALA A 47 13.88 44.96 -29.52
C ALA A 47 13.10 46.10 -30.22
N ARG A 48 12.10 46.67 -29.56
CA ARG A 48 11.39 47.87 -30.05
C ARG A 48 12.34 49.08 -30.24
N ASP A 49 13.22 49.31 -29.26
CA ASP A 49 14.21 50.41 -29.34
C ASP A 49 15.19 50.19 -30.52
N LEU A 50 15.61 48.91 -30.76
CA LEU A 50 16.41 48.54 -31.93
C LEU A 50 15.66 48.75 -33.27
N VAL A 51 14.40 48.36 -33.35
CA VAL A 51 13.58 48.61 -34.55
C VAL A 51 13.40 50.10 -34.79
N GLY A 52 13.30 50.93 -33.75
CA GLY A 52 13.21 52.39 -33.84
C GLY A 52 14.40 53.05 -34.57
N VAL A 53 15.57 52.40 -34.53
CA VAL A 53 16.76 52.90 -35.27
C VAL A 53 16.51 52.92 -36.76
N PHE A 54 15.78 51.93 -37.29
CA PHE A 54 15.38 51.93 -38.73
C PHE A 54 14.37 53.04 -39.06
N ALA A 55 13.69 53.59 -38.04
CA ALA A 55 12.80 54.73 -38.16
C ALA A 55 13.53 56.09 -37.97
N GLY A 56 14.86 56.08 -37.83
CA GLY A 56 15.66 57.27 -37.66
C GLY A 56 15.84 57.73 -36.21
N THR A 57 15.42 56.97 -35.20
CA THR A 57 15.69 57.28 -33.80
C THR A 57 17.14 56.86 -33.42
N PRO A 58 17.91 57.70 -32.72
CA PRO A 58 19.27 57.35 -32.33
C PRO A 58 19.25 56.16 -31.35
N LEU A 59 20.20 55.20 -31.48
CA LEU A 59 20.34 54.05 -30.60
C LEU A 59 20.82 54.53 -29.21
N ASP A 60 19.97 54.35 -28.18
CA ASP A 60 20.34 54.54 -26.79
C ASP A 60 20.84 53.20 -26.19
N THR A 61 22.15 53.03 -26.17
CA THR A 61 22.81 51.86 -25.58
C THR A 61 22.52 51.73 -24.06
N ASN A 62 22.32 52.85 -23.36
CA ASN A 62 22.00 52.86 -21.94
C ASN A 62 20.58 52.32 -21.71
N SER A 63 19.65 52.57 -22.64
CA SER A 63 18.29 51.98 -22.61
C SER A 63 18.37 50.46 -22.73
N LEU A 64 19.15 49.92 -23.66
CA LEU A 64 19.33 48.46 -23.83
C LEU A 64 19.93 47.79 -22.59
N VAL A 65 20.95 48.43 -21.99
CA VAL A 65 21.54 47.91 -20.74
C VAL A 65 20.53 47.94 -19.60
N ARG A 66 19.71 48.99 -19.47
CA ARG A 66 18.65 49.09 -18.47
C ARG A 66 17.62 47.97 -18.63
N TRP A 67 17.15 47.68 -19.86
CA TRP A 67 16.22 46.57 -20.12
C TRP A 67 16.85 45.23 -19.79
N GLY A 68 18.13 45.03 -20.11
CA GLY A 68 18.84 43.79 -19.79
C GLY A 68 18.99 43.58 -18.26
N LEU A 69 19.38 44.61 -17.51
CA LEU A 69 19.50 44.54 -16.06
C LEU A 69 18.13 44.35 -15.38
N LEU A 70 17.09 45.02 -15.88
CA LEU A 70 15.72 44.86 -15.37
C LEU A 70 15.22 43.42 -15.61
N ALA A 71 15.46 42.87 -16.81
CA ALA A 71 15.10 41.48 -17.13
C ALA A 71 15.77 40.51 -16.15
N LEU A 72 17.08 40.67 -15.92
CA LEU A 72 17.81 39.83 -14.97
C LEU A 72 17.25 39.96 -13.54
N GLY A 73 16.97 41.19 -13.09
CA GLY A 73 16.39 41.43 -11.76
C GLY A 73 15.02 40.79 -11.58
N LEU A 74 14.12 40.93 -12.58
CA LEU A 74 12.79 40.33 -12.55
C LEU A 74 12.86 38.81 -12.54
N GLU A 75 13.73 38.20 -13.35
CA GLU A 75 13.93 36.75 -13.36
C GLU A 75 14.43 36.23 -12.02
N LEU A 76 15.46 36.89 -11.43
CA LEU A 76 15.98 36.47 -10.12
C LEU A 76 14.93 36.55 -9.01
N ILE A 77 14.13 37.62 -8.97
CA ILE A 77 13.03 37.77 -8.01
C ILE A 77 11.98 36.67 -8.26
N GLY A 78 11.62 36.43 -9.51
CA GLY A 78 10.69 35.39 -9.89
C GLY A 78 11.13 34.00 -9.43
N LEU A 79 12.40 33.65 -9.67
CA LEU A 79 12.99 32.39 -9.23
C LEU A 79 13.01 32.22 -7.72
N LEU A 80 13.38 33.26 -6.97
CA LEU A 80 13.40 33.26 -5.51
C LEU A 80 11.99 33.05 -4.93
N LEU A 81 10.97 33.71 -5.49
CA LEU A 81 9.58 33.55 -5.09
C LEU A 81 9.08 32.14 -5.42
N TYR A 82 9.41 31.61 -6.59
CA TYR A 82 9.06 30.25 -6.98
C TYR A 82 9.71 29.20 -6.07
N PHE A 83 10.99 29.36 -5.79
CA PHE A 83 11.72 28.49 -4.85
C PHE A 83 11.06 28.50 -3.46
N SER A 84 10.69 29.70 -2.96
CA SER A 84 9.99 29.85 -1.68
C SER A 84 8.60 29.17 -1.71
N ALA A 85 7.90 29.26 -2.83
CA ALA A 85 6.62 28.56 -3.04
C ALA A 85 6.79 27.05 -2.97
N LEU A 86 7.84 26.50 -3.62
CA LEU A 86 8.15 25.08 -3.58
C LEU A 86 8.55 24.61 -2.18
N LEU A 87 9.36 25.36 -1.45
CA LEU A 87 9.69 25.02 -0.06
C LEU A 87 8.43 24.86 0.80
N CYS A 88 7.48 25.80 0.69
CA CYS A 88 6.21 25.71 1.40
C CYS A 88 5.37 24.49 0.98
N SER A 89 5.29 24.20 -0.33
CA SER A 89 4.51 23.05 -0.82
C SER A 89 5.13 21.71 -0.43
N HIS A 90 6.45 21.56 -0.46
CA HIS A 90 7.14 20.34 -0.03
C HIS A 90 6.92 20.02 1.45
N VAL A 91 6.99 21.03 2.34
CA VAL A 91 6.67 20.82 3.75
C VAL A 91 5.25 20.26 3.93
N VAL A 92 4.27 20.82 3.22
CA VAL A 92 2.88 20.32 3.26
C VAL A 92 2.78 18.92 2.67
N ALA A 93 3.44 18.68 1.55
CA ALA A 93 3.40 17.41 0.83
C ALA A 93 3.93 16.25 1.68
N PHE A 94 5.11 16.39 2.28
CA PHE A 94 5.68 15.36 3.17
C PHE A 94 4.83 15.10 4.42
N HIS A 95 4.23 16.15 5.00
CA HIS A 95 3.31 15.97 6.12
C HIS A 95 2.03 15.24 5.68
N THR A 96 1.51 15.54 4.50
CA THR A 96 0.32 14.88 3.95
C THR A 96 0.59 13.42 3.65
N GLU A 97 1.72 13.10 3.02
CA GLU A 97 2.17 11.74 2.76
C GLU A 97 2.28 10.93 4.05
N LYS A 98 2.99 11.50 5.05
CA LYS A 98 3.10 10.88 6.39
C LYS A 98 1.74 10.60 7.01
N ASN A 99 0.81 11.58 6.97
CA ASN A 99 -0.51 11.45 7.56
C ASN A 99 -1.35 10.38 6.84
N LEU A 100 -1.27 10.31 5.51
CA LEU A 100 -1.93 9.28 4.71
C LEU A 100 -1.40 7.88 5.05
N LYS A 101 -0.10 7.68 5.03
CA LYS A 101 0.54 6.40 5.39
C LYS A 101 0.17 5.99 6.81
N MET A 102 0.25 6.92 7.76
CA MET A 102 -0.09 6.65 9.15
C MET A 102 -1.57 6.29 9.33
N ALA A 103 -2.48 6.99 8.64
CA ALA A 103 -3.91 6.69 8.69
C ALA A 103 -4.21 5.31 8.10
N ALA A 104 -3.61 4.97 6.95
CA ALA A 104 -3.78 3.66 6.33
C ALA A 104 -3.25 2.53 7.22
N LEU A 105 -2.05 2.67 7.78
CA LEU A 105 -1.46 1.65 8.68
C LEU A 105 -2.27 1.48 9.97
N LYS A 106 -2.73 2.58 10.59
CA LYS A 106 -3.60 2.53 11.77
C LYS A 106 -4.95 1.87 11.46
N HIS A 107 -5.47 2.06 10.26
CA HIS A 107 -6.71 1.42 9.84
C HIS A 107 -6.50 -0.08 9.58
N LEU A 108 -5.42 -0.45 8.89
CA LEU A 108 -5.06 -1.85 8.66
C LEU A 108 -4.88 -2.62 9.96
N ALA A 109 -4.33 -2.01 11.01
CA ALA A 109 -4.18 -2.65 12.32
C ALA A 109 -5.52 -3.03 12.98
N LYS A 110 -6.65 -2.52 12.48
CA LYS A 110 -8.00 -2.85 12.96
C LYS A 110 -8.74 -3.85 12.06
N MET A 111 -8.12 -4.29 10.96
CA MET A 111 -8.74 -5.23 10.04
C MET A 111 -8.68 -6.66 10.58
N PRO A 112 -9.71 -7.50 10.29
CA PRO A 112 -9.66 -8.92 10.56
C PRO A 112 -8.57 -9.59 9.71
N MET A 113 -8.06 -10.75 10.15
CA MET A 113 -7.01 -11.49 9.43
C MET A 113 -7.47 -11.87 8.01
N GLY A 114 -8.75 -12.21 7.79
CA GLY A 114 -9.28 -12.51 6.47
C GLY A 114 -9.12 -11.40 5.44
N TYR A 115 -9.03 -10.14 5.87
CA TYR A 115 -8.73 -9.03 4.97
C TYR A 115 -7.34 -9.17 4.32
N PHE A 116 -6.36 -9.69 5.07
CA PHE A 116 -4.99 -9.87 4.59
C PHE A 116 -4.83 -11.10 3.69
N ASP A 117 -5.70 -12.11 3.83
CA ASP A 117 -5.74 -13.26 2.92
C ASP A 117 -6.18 -12.82 1.51
N ALA A 118 -7.20 -11.95 1.44
CA ALA A 118 -7.68 -11.37 0.19
C ALA A 118 -6.75 -10.27 -0.36
N ASN A 119 -5.95 -9.62 0.51
CA ASN A 119 -5.07 -8.50 0.18
C ASN A 119 -3.64 -8.75 0.67
N PRO A 120 -2.80 -9.45 -0.10
CA PRO A 120 -1.43 -9.75 0.27
C PRO A 120 -0.61 -8.51 0.63
N SER A 121 0.30 -8.63 1.61
CA SER A 121 1.09 -7.52 2.17
C SER A 121 1.84 -6.71 1.10
N GLY A 122 2.35 -7.37 0.06
CA GLY A 122 3.03 -6.70 -1.06
C GLY A 122 2.11 -5.77 -1.85
N LYS A 123 0.83 -6.17 -2.07
CA LYS A 123 -0.19 -5.34 -2.72
C LYS A 123 -0.55 -4.14 -1.86
N LEU A 124 -0.82 -4.35 -0.57
CA LEU A 124 -1.16 -3.28 0.37
C LEU A 124 -0.03 -2.26 0.51
N ARG A 125 1.22 -2.74 0.68
CA ARG A 125 2.40 -1.89 0.73
C ARG A 125 2.51 -1.02 -0.52
N LYS A 126 2.38 -1.62 -1.70
CA LYS A 126 2.44 -0.88 -2.96
C LYS A 126 1.34 0.17 -3.07
N ILE A 127 0.09 -0.18 -2.72
CA ILE A 127 -1.02 0.80 -2.72
C ILE A 127 -0.69 1.97 -1.79
N ILE A 128 -0.19 1.72 -0.60
CA ILE A 128 0.12 2.78 0.37
C ILE A 128 1.32 3.61 -0.07
N ASP A 129 2.44 2.99 -0.44
CA ASP A 129 3.68 3.70 -0.75
C ASP A 129 3.58 4.46 -2.09
N ASP A 130 3.21 3.79 -3.18
CA ASP A 130 3.19 4.40 -4.51
C ASP A 130 2.12 5.49 -4.61
N ASN A 131 0.91 5.24 -4.09
CA ASN A 131 -0.16 6.24 -4.19
C ASN A 131 0.05 7.42 -3.23
N SER A 132 0.64 7.21 -2.04
CA SER A 132 1.00 8.33 -1.16
C SER A 132 2.08 9.21 -1.79
N PHE A 133 3.09 8.62 -2.44
CA PHE A 133 4.10 9.33 -3.19
C PHE A 133 3.52 10.14 -4.36
N GLN A 134 2.57 9.56 -5.11
CA GLN A 134 1.89 10.28 -6.20
C GLN A 134 1.09 11.48 -5.68
N THR A 135 0.43 11.36 -4.52
CA THR A 135 -0.27 12.49 -3.90
C THR A 135 0.69 13.54 -3.34
N GLU A 136 1.86 13.14 -2.83
CA GLU A 136 2.94 14.03 -2.44
C GLU A 136 3.42 14.86 -3.64
N THR A 137 3.80 14.21 -4.73
CA THR A 137 4.27 14.85 -5.97
C THR A 137 3.24 15.85 -6.52
N PHE A 138 1.95 15.52 -6.43
CA PHE A 138 0.88 16.43 -6.84
C PHE A 138 0.85 17.71 -5.99
N ILE A 139 0.95 17.60 -4.66
CA ILE A 139 0.92 18.75 -3.74
C ILE A 139 2.23 19.55 -3.84
N ALA A 140 3.39 18.87 -3.93
CA ALA A 140 4.70 19.49 -3.92
C ALA A 140 4.95 20.35 -5.16
N HIS A 141 4.66 19.81 -6.34
CA HIS A 141 5.05 20.41 -7.62
C HIS A 141 3.86 20.88 -8.44
N GLN A 142 2.88 19.99 -8.65
CA GLN A 142 1.85 20.23 -9.65
C GLN A 142 0.81 21.27 -9.22
N LEU A 143 0.53 21.34 -7.92
CA LEU A 143 -0.47 22.27 -7.42
C LEU A 143 0.02 23.74 -7.43
N PRO A 144 1.26 24.09 -7.02
CA PRO A 144 1.83 25.41 -7.24
C PRO A 144 1.94 25.76 -8.73
N ASP A 145 2.41 24.82 -9.55
CA ASP A 145 2.55 24.99 -11.01
C ASP A 145 1.20 25.27 -11.69
N LEU A 146 0.11 24.64 -11.23
CA LEU A 146 -1.23 24.90 -11.75
C LEU A 146 -1.64 26.36 -11.52
N VAL A 147 -1.42 26.88 -10.30
CA VAL A 147 -1.77 28.28 -9.98
C VAL A 147 -0.89 29.24 -10.78
N GLY A 148 0.42 28.97 -10.85
CA GLY A 148 1.33 29.76 -11.68
C GLY A 148 0.91 29.80 -13.15
N ALA A 149 0.58 28.64 -13.74
CA ALA A 149 0.12 28.55 -15.12
C ALA A 149 -1.21 29.29 -15.36
N GLN A 150 -2.15 29.22 -14.40
CA GLN A 150 -3.41 29.98 -14.49
C GLN A 150 -3.19 31.49 -14.44
N VAL A 151 -2.33 31.97 -13.54
CA VAL A 151 -1.98 33.39 -13.45
C VAL A 151 -1.28 33.85 -14.71
N THR A 152 -0.29 33.09 -15.19
CA THR A 152 0.40 33.39 -16.45
C THR A 152 -0.58 33.47 -17.61
N MET A 153 -1.54 32.55 -17.70
CA MET A 153 -2.55 32.55 -18.76
C MET A 153 -3.40 33.84 -18.70
N ILE A 154 -3.87 34.22 -17.52
CA ILE A 154 -4.68 35.44 -17.35
C ILE A 154 -3.88 36.69 -17.74
N VAL A 155 -2.63 36.80 -17.25
CA VAL A 155 -1.75 37.94 -17.57
C VAL A 155 -1.45 37.97 -19.07
N SER A 156 -1.16 36.82 -19.67
CA SER A 156 -0.91 36.71 -21.12
C SER A 156 -2.12 37.14 -21.97
N LEU A 157 -3.33 36.75 -21.56
CA LEU A 157 -4.58 37.19 -22.18
C LEU A 157 -4.71 38.73 -22.17
N VAL A 158 -4.48 39.33 -20.99
CA VAL A 158 -4.55 40.79 -20.86
C VAL A 158 -3.49 41.47 -21.73
N LEU A 159 -2.26 41.00 -21.69
CA LEU A 159 -1.17 41.56 -22.51
C LEU A 159 -1.46 41.47 -24.00
N MET A 160 -1.97 40.33 -24.48
CA MET A 160 -2.33 40.15 -25.89
C MET A 160 -3.43 41.13 -26.35
N LEU A 161 -4.36 41.50 -25.52
CA LEU A 161 -5.41 42.45 -25.83
C LEU A 161 -4.95 43.91 -25.76
N VAL A 162 -4.01 44.20 -24.81
CA VAL A 162 -3.51 45.57 -24.57
C VAL A 162 -2.53 46.03 -25.65
N PHE A 163 -1.65 45.16 -26.14
CA PHE A 163 -0.65 45.52 -27.16
C PHE A 163 -1.26 45.82 -28.53
N ASP A 164 -2.00 44.88 -29.11
CA ASP A 164 -2.81 45.08 -30.30
C ASP A 164 -3.91 44.02 -30.38
N TRP A 165 -5.15 44.39 -30.04
CA TRP A 165 -6.26 43.46 -30.02
C TRP A 165 -6.53 42.81 -31.41
N ARG A 166 -6.14 43.49 -32.53
CA ARG A 166 -6.30 42.99 -33.89
C ARG A 166 -5.46 41.75 -34.20
N VAL A 167 -4.30 41.62 -33.52
CA VAL A 167 -3.43 40.43 -33.58
C VAL A 167 -3.78 39.49 -32.45
N GLY A 168 -4.09 40.03 -31.26
CA GLY A 168 -4.40 39.24 -30.06
C GLY A 168 -5.62 38.36 -30.18
N VAL A 169 -6.74 38.91 -30.72
CA VAL A 169 -7.99 38.14 -30.84
C VAL A 169 -7.87 36.92 -31.75
N PRO A 170 -7.31 36.97 -32.97
CA PRO A 170 -7.07 35.81 -33.81
C PRO A 170 -6.21 34.73 -33.13
N LEU A 171 -5.17 35.14 -32.40
CA LEU A 171 -4.27 34.21 -31.66
C LEU A 171 -5.01 33.55 -30.51
N LEU A 172 -5.82 34.31 -29.75
CA LEU A 172 -6.65 33.78 -28.68
C LEU A 172 -7.71 32.79 -29.18
N LEU A 173 -8.31 33.06 -30.32
CA LEU A 173 -9.24 32.14 -30.99
C LEU A 173 -8.52 30.83 -31.37
N LEU A 174 -7.30 30.90 -31.89
CA LEU A 174 -6.49 29.71 -32.20
C LEU A 174 -6.27 28.86 -30.92
N PHE A 175 -5.83 29.48 -29.81
CA PHE A 175 -5.64 28.78 -28.55
C PHE A 175 -6.94 28.20 -28.00
N GLY A 176 -8.05 28.94 -28.08
CA GLY A 176 -9.38 28.46 -27.69
C GLY A 176 -9.84 27.25 -28.49
N ILE A 177 -9.61 27.25 -29.82
CA ILE A 177 -9.88 26.10 -30.68
C ILE A 177 -9.03 24.89 -30.25
N GLY A 178 -7.74 25.09 -29.92
CA GLY A 178 -6.87 24.05 -29.41
C GLY A 178 -7.43 23.37 -28.15
N PHE A 179 -7.86 24.14 -27.15
CA PHE A 179 -8.49 23.63 -25.94
C PHE A 179 -9.83 22.93 -26.20
N PHE A 180 -10.66 23.51 -27.06
CA PHE A 180 -11.95 22.91 -27.42
C PHE A 180 -11.76 21.54 -28.09
N LEU A 181 -10.84 21.43 -29.06
CA LEU A 181 -10.53 20.18 -29.74
C LEU A 181 -9.92 19.15 -28.77
N GLN A 182 -9.05 19.55 -27.87
CA GLN A 182 -8.54 18.65 -26.85
C GLN A 182 -9.68 18.08 -25.99
N GLY A 183 -10.56 18.93 -25.46
CA GLY A 183 -11.68 18.49 -24.62
C GLY A 183 -12.67 17.59 -25.36
N SER A 184 -12.98 17.91 -26.63
CA SER A 184 -13.96 17.17 -27.45
C SER A 184 -13.40 15.84 -27.97
N LEU A 185 -12.11 15.79 -28.34
CA LEU A 185 -11.45 14.61 -28.87
C LEU A 185 -10.87 13.67 -27.79
N THR A 186 -10.69 14.16 -26.58
CA THR A 186 -10.36 13.33 -25.43
C THR A 186 -11.65 12.68 -24.93
N GLY A 187 -11.83 11.41 -25.29
CA GLY A 187 -13.10 10.69 -25.06
C GLY A 187 -13.51 10.61 -23.59
N LYS A 188 -14.82 10.54 -23.33
CA LYS A 188 -15.41 10.35 -21.99
C LYS A 188 -14.92 9.07 -21.31
N ASP A 189 -14.44 8.11 -22.08
CA ASP A 189 -13.92 6.83 -21.60
C ASP A 189 -12.45 6.89 -21.13
N SER A 190 -11.75 8.01 -21.30
CA SER A 190 -10.32 8.12 -20.93
C SER A 190 -10.06 7.80 -19.47
N MET A 191 -10.98 8.18 -18.57
CA MET A 191 -10.90 7.84 -17.14
C MET A 191 -11.01 6.32 -16.92
N LYS A 192 -11.93 5.65 -17.63
CA LYS A 192 -12.09 4.19 -17.56
C LYS A 192 -10.86 3.47 -18.08
N PHE A 193 -10.31 3.93 -19.21
CA PHE A 193 -9.06 3.39 -19.75
C PHE A 193 -7.88 3.61 -18.80
N MET A 194 -7.80 4.76 -18.14
CA MET A 194 -6.78 5.04 -17.12
C MET A 194 -6.89 4.08 -15.92
N GLN A 195 -8.10 3.83 -15.43
CA GLN A 195 -8.33 2.87 -14.34
C GLN A 195 -7.89 1.46 -14.75
N THR A 196 -8.34 0.98 -15.90
CA THR A 196 -7.98 -0.35 -16.40
C THR A 196 -6.48 -0.49 -16.66
N TYR A 197 -5.83 0.59 -17.13
CA TYR A 197 -4.37 0.66 -17.29
C TYR A 197 -3.66 0.50 -15.95
N GLN A 198 -4.10 1.23 -14.91
CA GLN A 198 -3.52 1.13 -13.57
C GLN A 198 -3.73 -0.26 -12.95
N ASP A 199 -4.91 -0.85 -13.10
CA ASP A 199 -5.21 -2.19 -12.60
C ASP A 199 -4.32 -3.26 -13.28
N SER A 200 -4.11 -3.11 -14.60
CA SER A 200 -3.23 -4.02 -15.35
C SER A 200 -1.75 -3.86 -14.97
N LEU A 201 -1.31 -2.64 -14.62
CA LEU A 201 0.02 -2.36 -14.11
C LEU A 201 0.24 -3.01 -12.73
N GLU A 202 -0.76 -2.93 -11.84
CA GLU A 202 -0.70 -3.61 -10.54
C GLU A 202 -0.62 -5.13 -10.68
N THR A 203 -1.46 -5.70 -11.55
CA THR A 203 -1.44 -7.14 -11.86
C THR A 203 -0.07 -7.57 -12.38
N MET A 204 0.48 -6.84 -13.34
CA MET A 204 1.80 -7.13 -13.92
C MET A 204 2.90 -7.07 -12.83
N ASN A 205 2.87 -6.06 -11.96
CA ASN A 205 3.84 -5.94 -10.88
C ASN A 205 3.71 -7.06 -9.84
N HIS A 206 2.49 -7.49 -9.53
CA HIS A 206 2.24 -8.64 -8.65
C HIS A 206 2.86 -9.91 -9.22
N GLU A 207 2.57 -10.23 -10.47
CA GLU A 207 3.10 -11.41 -11.15
C GLU A 207 4.64 -11.34 -11.31
N ALA A 208 5.21 -10.13 -11.48
CA ALA A 208 6.67 -9.94 -11.50
C ALA A 208 7.32 -10.27 -10.16
N VAL A 209 6.70 -9.87 -9.04
CA VAL A 209 7.20 -10.21 -7.69
C VAL A 209 7.13 -11.72 -7.45
N GLU A 210 6.04 -12.38 -7.84
CA GLU A 210 5.91 -13.85 -7.72
C GLU A 210 6.95 -14.58 -8.61
N TYR A 211 7.22 -14.06 -9.82
CA TYR A 211 8.28 -14.56 -10.68
C TYR A 211 9.66 -14.49 -10.01
N ILE A 212 9.99 -13.35 -9.39
CA ILE A 212 11.26 -13.15 -8.69
C ILE A 212 11.36 -14.05 -7.45
N ARG A 213 10.28 -14.23 -6.69
CA ARG A 213 10.23 -15.16 -5.56
C ARG A 213 10.48 -16.60 -5.98
N GLY A 214 9.94 -17.00 -7.11
CA GLY A 214 10.13 -18.32 -7.71
C GLY A 214 11.39 -18.48 -8.56
N ILE A 215 12.32 -17.54 -8.54
CA ILE A 215 13.46 -17.51 -9.48
C ILE A 215 14.37 -18.74 -9.37
N SER A 216 14.49 -19.34 -8.20
CA SER A 216 15.22 -20.58 -7.99
C SER A 216 14.60 -21.73 -8.78
N VAL A 217 13.28 -21.88 -8.75
CA VAL A 217 12.53 -22.87 -9.52
C VAL A 217 12.68 -22.61 -11.01
N VAL A 218 12.55 -21.35 -11.43
CA VAL A 218 12.72 -20.92 -12.82
C VAL A 218 14.10 -21.32 -13.35
N LYS A 219 15.17 -21.09 -12.56
CA LYS A 219 16.55 -21.43 -12.95
C LYS A 219 16.80 -22.92 -13.00
N VAL A 220 16.33 -23.67 -11.98
CA VAL A 220 16.52 -25.13 -11.90
C VAL A 220 15.84 -25.85 -13.06
N PHE A 221 14.62 -25.42 -13.42
CA PHE A 221 13.84 -26.04 -14.50
C PHE A 221 14.03 -25.38 -15.88
N GLY A 222 14.98 -24.46 -16.03
CA GLY A 222 15.30 -23.80 -17.31
C GLY A 222 14.14 -23.04 -17.93
N GLN A 223 13.20 -22.54 -17.11
CA GLN A 223 11.99 -21.83 -17.58
C GLN A 223 12.34 -20.40 -18.01
N THR A 224 11.61 -19.89 -19.00
CA THR A 224 11.70 -18.48 -19.45
C THR A 224 10.48 -17.70 -18.98
N VAL A 225 10.54 -16.37 -19.05
CA VAL A 225 9.37 -15.49 -18.79
C VAL A 225 8.16 -15.87 -19.63
N GLN A 226 8.39 -16.30 -20.87
CA GLN A 226 7.33 -16.72 -21.79
C GLN A 226 6.69 -18.05 -21.38
N SER A 227 7.45 -18.95 -20.74
CA SER A 227 6.96 -20.23 -20.23
C SER A 227 6.04 -20.04 -19.01
N ILE A 228 6.20 -18.95 -18.27
CA ILE A 228 5.35 -18.61 -17.14
C ILE A 228 4.13 -17.84 -17.64
N THR A 229 3.10 -18.59 -17.99
CA THR A 229 1.90 -18.11 -18.68
C THR A 229 1.24 -16.91 -17.98
N LYS A 230 1.15 -16.91 -16.65
CA LYS A 230 0.51 -15.83 -15.88
C LYS A 230 1.24 -14.50 -16.06
N PHE A 231 2.55 -14.47 -15.85
CA PHE A 231 3.34 -13.24 -15.99
C PHE A 231 3.36 -12.74 -17.44
N ASN A 232 3.54 -13.63 -18.41
CA ASN A 232 3.48 -13.27 -19.83
C ASN A 232 2.10 -12.67 -20.23
N ASN A 233 1.02 -13.25 -19.74
CA ASN A 233 -0.34 -12.72 -19.97
C ASN A 233 -0.56 -11.37 -19.30
N ALA A 234 -0.03 -11.16 -18.09
CA ALA A 234 -0.08 -9.88 -17.40
C ALA A 234 0.67 -8.78 -18.20
N ILE A 235 1.86 -9.08 -18.74
CA ILE A 235 2.61 -8.17 -19.63
C ILE A 235 1.79 -7.83 -20.89
N LYS A 236 1.20 -8.84 -21.53
CA LYS A 236 0.36 -8.63 -22.74
C LYS A 236 -0.88 -7.77 -22.43
N SER A 237 -1.53 -8.02 -21.30
CA SER A 237 -2.67 -7.23 -20.84
C SER A 237 -2.29 -5.78 -20.55
N TYR A 238 -1.20 -5.57 -19.82
CA TYR A 238 -0.64 -4.23 -19.57
C TYR A 238 -0.37 -3.49 -20.87
N ARG A 239 0.34 -4.11 -21.83
CA ARG A 239 0.60 -3.54 -23.14
C ARG A 239 -0.69 -3.14 -23.87
N LYS A 240 -1.69 -4.03 -23.86
CA LYS A 240 -2.99 -3.78 -24.52
C LYS A 240 -3.69 -2.55 -23.93
N PHE A 241 -3.77 -2.47 -22.60
CA PHE A 241 -4.47 -1.36 -21.94
C PHE A 241 -3.67 -0.06 -21.95
N ALA A 242 -2.33 -0.12 -21.86
CA ALA A 242 -1.47 1.04 -22.03
C ALA A 242 -1.63 1.66 -23.43
N LEU A 243 -1.65 0.83 -24.47
CA LEU A 243 -1.92 1.28 -25.84
C LEU A 243 -3.33 1.85 -25.99
N ALA A 244 -4.34 1.19 -25.42
CA ALA A 244 -5.73 1.68 -25.49
C ALA A 244 -5.87 3.06 -24.84
N TYR A 245 -5.28 3.26 -23.65
CA TYR A 245 -5.25 4.56 -22.97
C TYR A 245 -4.54 5.62 -23.83
N THR A 246 -3.32 5.33 -24.31
CA THR A 246 -2.55 6.25 -25.15
C THR A 246 -3.32 6.64 -26.42
N MET A 247 -3.95 5.67 -27.08
CA MET A 247 -4.74 5.92 -28.29
C MET A 247 -6.01 6.72 -28.02
N SER A 248 -6.63 6.56 -26.84
CA SER A 248 -7.80 7.36 -26.45
C SER A 248 -7.47 8.86 -26.28
N CYS A 249 -6.25 9.17 -25.83
CA CYS A 249 -5.78 10.55 -25.64
C CYS A 249 -5.13 11.13 -26.90
N LYS A 250 -4.61 10.29 -27.81
CA LYS A 250 -3.74 10.69 -28.94
C LYS A 250 -4.34 11.81 -29.79
N LYS A 251 -5.58 11.65 -30.22
CA LYS A 251 -6.22 12.61 -31.15
C LYS A 251 -6.32 14.01 -30.55
N GLY A 252 -6.80 14.10 -29.30
CA GLY A 252 -6.92 15.37 -28.59
C GLY A 252 -5.56 16.03 -28.34
N MET A 253 -4.58 15.26 -27.84
CA MET A 253 -3.23 15.77 -27.55
C MET A 253 -2.49 16.22 -28.82
N VAL A 254 -2.57 15.44 -29.92
CA VAL A 254 -1.92 15.81 -31.20
C VAL A 254 -2.56 17.07 -31.78
N ALA A 255 -3.90 17.16 -31.84
CA ALA A 255 -4.58 18.34 -32.31
C ALA A 255 -4.21 19.58 -31.49
N PHE A 256 -4.24 19.49 -30.19
CA PHE A 256 -3.86 20.57 -29.29
C PHE A 256 -2.41 21.03 -29.50
N ASN A 257 -1.45 20.10 -29.42
CA ASN A 257 -0.04 20.42 -29.60
C ASN A 257 0.26 21.03 -30.98
N SER A 258 -0.37 20.50 -32.06
CA SER A 258 -0.20 21.03 -33.42
C SER A 258 -0.70 22.45 -33.51
N ILE A 259 -1.90 22.73 -32.97
CA ILE A 259 -2.52 24.06 -33.06
C ILE A 259 -1.73 25.08 -32.23
N ILE A 260 -1.40 24.75 -30.99
CA ILE A 260 -0.74 25.70 -30.09
C ILE A 260 0.68 26.06 -30.54
N ASN A 261 1.42 25.09 -31.08
CA ASN A 261 2.75 25.35 -31.63
C ASN A 261 2.75 25.93 -33.04
N SER A 262 1.56 26.08 -33.66
CA SER A 262 1.38 26.64 -35.00
C SER A 262 0.91 28.10 -34.97
N SER A 263 1.26 28.87 -33.92
CA SER A 263 0.86 30.28 -33.79
C SER A 263 1.23 31.14 -35.02
N PHE A 264 2.32 30.80 -35.71
CA PHE A 264 2.72 31.46 -36.94
C PHE A 264 1.71 31.33 -38.10
N LEU A 265 0.88 30.28 -38.12
CA LEU A 265 -0.20 30.11 -39.11
C LEU A 265 -1.25 31.23 -39.03
N VAL A 266 -1.39 31.87 -37.86
CA VAL A 266 -2.30 33.00 -37.66
C VAL A 266 -1.51 34.31 -37.66
N LEU A 267 -0.33 34.35 -37.05
CA LEU A 267 0.46 35.57 -36.98
C LEU A 267 0.88 36.10 -38.33
N VAL A 268 1.37 35.25 -39.25
CA VAL A 268 1.86 35.71 -40.58
C VAL A 268 0.72 36.26 -41.43
N PRO A 269 -0.41 35.59 -41.67
CA PRO A 269 -1.52 36.19 -42.44
C PRO A 269 -2.07 37.46 -41.80
N THR A 270 -2.21 37.49 -40.48
CA THR A 270 -2.69 38.67 -39.74
C THR A 270 -1.74 39.86 -39.95
N ALA A 271 -0.42 39.60 -39.86
CA ALA A 271 0.60 40.65 -40.10
C ALA A 271 0.52 41.18 -41.52
N LEU A 272 0.36 40.33 -42.53
CA LEU A 272 0.23 40.75 -43.93
C LEU A 272 -1.02 41.60 -44.16
N ILE A 273 -2.17 41.15 -43.64
CA ILE A 273 -3.46 41.86 -43.82
C ILE A 273 -3.42 43.22 -43.14
N ILE A 274 -3.01 43.28 -41.87
CA ILE A 274 -2.99 44.53 -41.07
C ILE A 274 -1.90 45.45 -41.58
N GLY A 275 -0.69 44.92 -41.88
CA GLY A 275 0.42 45.71 -42.40
C GLY A 275 0.09 46.37 -43.76
N PHE A 276 -0.71 45.70 -44.59
CA PHE A 276 -1.13 46.28 -45.87
C PHE A 276 -2.17 47.42 -45.72
N VAL A 277 -2.98 47.34 -44.67
CA VAL A 277 -4.06 48.33 -44.41
C VAL A 277 -3.60 49.43 -43.43
N SER A 278 -2.51 49.23 -42.70
CA SER A 278 -2.04 50.16 -41.67
C SER A 278 -1.36 51.40 -42.24
N ASN A 279 -1.76 52.59 -41.78
CA ASN A 279 -1.11 53.83 -42.08
C ASN A 279 0.19 54.05 -41.28
N ASP A 280 0.36 53.34 -40.14
CA ASP A 280 1.57 53.32 -39.32
C ASP A 280 2.18 51.91 -39.30
N LEU A 281 2.95 51.60 -40.33
CA LEU A 281 3.62 50.31 -40.47
C LEU A 281 4.65 50.03 -39.36
N ILE A 282 5.39 51.08 -38.97
CA ILE A 282 6.47 50.95 -37.94
C ILE A 282 5.86 50.65 -36.59
N GLY A 283 4.85 51.38 -36.15
CA GLY A 283 4.15 51.12 -34.88
C GLY A 283 3.48 49.77 -34.88
N PHE A 284 2.92 49.34 -36.02
CA PHE A 284 2.37 47.98 -36.16
C PHE A 284 3.48 46.92 -36.07
N MET A 285 4.62 47.08 -36.75
CA MET A 285 5.73 46.12 -36.66
C MET A 285 6.28 45.99 -35.25
N GLN A 286 6.37 47.11 -34.49
CA GLN A 286 6.75 47.08 -33.09
C GLN A 286 5.77 46.29 -32.24
N SER A 287 4.46 46.49 -32.41
CA SER A 287 3.43 45.72 -31.72
C SER A 287 3.44 44.25 -32.13
N PHE A 288 3.63 43.95 -33.41
CA PHE A 288 3.71 42.57 -33.92
C PHE A 288 4.90 41.80 -33.36
N LEU A 289 6.04 42.46 -33.16
CA LEU A 289 7.23 41.87 -32.56
C LEU A 289 6.95 41.32 -31.17
N PHE A 290 6.07 41.96 -30.38
CA PHE A 290 5.62 41.41 -29.10
C PHE A 290 5.02 40.00 -29.27
N TYR A 291 4.13 39.80 -30.24
CA TYR A 291 3.49 38.50 -30.45
C TYR A 291 4.47 37.43 -30.90
N VAL A 292 5.47 37.79 -31.70
CA VAL A 292 6.53 36.86 -32.15
C VAL A 292 7.34 36.35 -30.95
N ILE A 293 7.71 37.24 -30.03
CA ILE A 293 8.51 36.94 -28.83
C ILE A 293 7.63 36.18 -27.80
N PHE A 294 6.36 36.56 -27.67
CA PHE A 294 5.51 36.12 -26.55
C PHE A 294 4.70 34.86 -26.86
N SER A 295 4.34 34.59 -28.10
CA SER A 295 3.51 33.43 -28.44
C SER A 295 4.14 32.07 -28.11
N PRO A 296 5.47 31.85 -28.23
CA PRO A 296 6.09 30.59 -27.75
C PRO A 296 5.99 30.40 -26.24
N ALA A 297 6.12 31.49 -25.46
CA ALA A 297 5.95 31.43 -24.01
C ALA A 297 4.52 30.99 -23.64
N CYS A 298 3.51 31.53 -24.33
CA CYS A 298 2.12 31.11 -24.15
C CYS A 298 1.92 29.64 -24.51
N ALA A 299 2.53 29.14 -25.57
CA ALA A 299 2.42 27.73 -25.97
C ALA A 299 2.97 26.80 -24.89
N VAL A 300 4.11 27.12 -24.25
CA VAL A 300 4.66 26.35 -23.12
C VAL A 300 3.70 26.32 -21.95
N MET A 301 3.09 27.48 -21.60
CA MET A 301 2.15 27.56 -20.47
C MET A 301 0.85 26.78 -20.72
N LEU A 302 0.34 26.86 -21.94
CA LEU A 302 -0.86 26.13 -22.34
C LEU A 302 -0.61 24.61 -22.32
N ASN A 303 0.58 24.16 -22.72
CA ASN A 303 0.99 22.75 -22.56
C ASN A 303 1.04 22.34 -21.08
N LYS A 304 1.57 23.17 -20.18
CA LYS A 304 1.55 22.92 -18.74
C LYS A 304 0.11 22.70 -18.24
N ILE A 305 -0.84 23.55 -18.61
CA ILE A 305 -2.25 23.44 -18.22
C ILE A 305 -2.87 22.14 -18.75
N MET A 306 -2.54 21.73 -19.98
CA MET A 306 -3.00 20.48 -20.58
C MET A 306 -2.57 19.27 -19.72
N TYR A 307 -1.29 19.17 -19.37
CA TYR A 307 -0.77 18.06 -18.56
C TYR A 307 -1.33 18.05 -17.13
N MET A 308 -1.68 19.21 -16.57
CA MET A 308 -2.27 19.33 -15.24
C MET A 308 -3.58 18.53 -15.10
N THR A 309 -4.36 18.42 -16.16
CA THR A 309 -5.57 17.58 -16.14
C THR A 309 -5.23 16.12 -15.90
N SER A 310 -4.19 15.61 -16.53
CA SER A 310 -3.71 14.23 -16.34
C SER A 310 -3.17 14.01 -14.94
N TYR A 311 -2.40 14.94 -14.41
CA TYR A 311 -1.86 14.86 -13.04
C TYR A 311 -2.95 14.92 -11.98
N LYS A 312 -3.96 15.77 -12.19
CA LYS A 312 -5.14 15.81 -11.33
C LYS A 312 -5.87 14.47 -11.31
N MET A 313 -6.12 13.87 -12.48
CA MET A 313 -6.74 12.55 -12.61
C MET A 313 -5.92 11.48 -11.88
N GLN A 314 -4.60 11.51 -12.02
CA GLN A 314 -3.70 10.57 -11.35
C GLN A 314 -3.74 10.72 -9.83
N ALA A 315 -3.72 11.94 -9.31
CA ALA A 315 -3.84 12.20 -7.87
C ALA A 315 -5.20 11.78 -7.30
N GLU A 316 -6.30 12.00 -8.04
CA GLU A 316 -7.63 11.55 -7.67
C GLU A 316 -7.74 10.02 -7.63
N GLU A 317 -7.14 9.33 -8.61
CA GLU A 317 -7.10 7.87 -8.65
C GLU A 317 -6.23 7.31 -7.52
N SER A 318 -5.07 7.91 -7.24
CA SER A 318 -4.21 7.52 -6.13
C SER A 318 -4.92 7.66 -4.78
N MET A 319 -5.64 8.77 -4.57
CA MET A 319 -6.45 8.95 -3.36
C MET A 319 -7.58 7.94 -3.26
N ARG A 320 -8.26 7.62 -4.37
CA ARG A 320 -9.31 6.59 -4.42
C ARG A 320 -8.78 5.22 -3.97
N ARG A 321 -7.57 4.84 -4.40
CA ARG A 321 -6.94 3.58 -4.01
C ARG A 321 -6.60 3.53 -2.52
N ILE A 322 -6.11 4.61 -1.96
CA ILE A 322 -5.88 4.72 -0.50
C ILE A 322 -7.23 4.69 0.24
N ASP A 323 -8.26 5.38 -0.27
CA ASP A 323 -9.60 5.38 0.32
C ASP A 323 -10.24 3.98 0.33
N MET A 324 -9.95 3.10 -0.63
CA MET A 324 -10.39 1.70 -0.57
C MET A 324 -9.90 1.00 0.71
N ILE A 325 -8.66 1.27 1.13
CA ILE A 325 -8.14 0.76 2.39
C ILE A 325 -8.84 1.46 3.57
N LEU A 326 -8.89 2.81 3.57
CA LEU A 326 -9.42 3.61 4.67
C LEU A 326 -10.93 3.42 4.92
N THR A 327 -11.68 2.98 3.91
CA THR A 327 -13.13 2.73 3.99
C THR A 327 -13.49 1.26 4.12
N ALA A 328 -12.52 0.36 4.07
CA ALA A 328 -12.74 -1.05 4.37
C ALA A 328 -13.31 -1.17 5.79
N GLN A 329 -14.28 -2.04 5.97
CA GLN A 329 -14.93 -2.18 7.27
C GLN A 329 -14.01 -2.92 8.24
N PRO A 330 -13.62 -2.31 9.38
CA PRO A 330 -12.90 -3.00 10.43
C PRO A 330 -13.80 -4.06 11.06
N GLN A 331 -13.18 -4.97 11.81
CA GLN A 331 -13.94 -5.94 12.57
C GLN A 331 -14.93 -5.22 13.50
N PRO A 332 -16.22 -5.62 13.52
CA PRO A 332 -17.22 -4.96 14.35
C PRO A 332 -16.86 -5.05 15.83
N GLU A 333 -16.81 -3.92 16.52
CA GLU A 333 -16.69 -3.88 17.97
C GLU A 333 -18.08 -3.91 18.62
N THR A 334 -18.18 -4.56 19.76
CA THR A 334 -19.43 -4.64 20.51
C THR A 334 -19.80 -3.30 21.14
N SER A 335 -21.09 -2.94 21.05
CA SER A 335 -21.67 -1.80 21.78
C SER A 335 -22.02 -2.12 23.24
N ALA A 336 -22.12 -3.42 23.59
CA ALA A 336 -22.46 -3.92 24.93
C ALA A 336 -21.38 -4.90 25.40
N PRO A 337 -20.22 -4.41 25.91
CA PRO A 337 -19.10 -5.26 26.28
C PRO A 337 -19.46 -6.20 27.44
N LYS A 338 -19.12 -7.49 27.26
CA LYS A 338 -19.22 -8.51 28.29
C LYS A 338 -17.82 -9.06 28.61
N HIS A 339 -17.61 -9.43 29.86
CA HIS A 339 -16.35 -10.01 30.30
C HIS A 339 -16.60 -11.40 30.85
N PRO A 340 -15.92 -12.43 30.32
CA PRO A 340 -16.07 -13.81 30.80
C PRO A 340 -15.49 -13.95 32.21
N LYS A 341 -16.12 -14.80 33.03
CA LYS A 341 -15.66 -15.14 34.39
C LYS A 341 -14.85 -16.44 34.46
N ALA A 342 -14.88 -17.20 33.39
CA ALA A 342 -14.15 -18.46 33.23
C ALA A 342 -13.43 -18.49 31.88
N TYR A 343 -12.54 -19.45 31.68
CA TYR A 343 -11.71 -19.58 30.49
C TYR A 343 -11.92 -20.90 29.75
N ASP A 344 -13.09 -21.51 29.92
CA ASP A 344 -13.56 -22.58 29.04
C ASP A 344 -13.89 -22.01 27.66
N VAL A 345 -13.62 -22.81 26.62
CA VAL A 345 -13.88 -22.42 25.24
C VAL A 345 -14.92 -23.36 24.66
N SER A 346 -16.07 -22.84 24.24
CA SER A 346 -17.14 -23.64 23.62
C SER A 346 -17.48 -23.19 22.21
N PHE A 347 -17.72 -24.16 21.35
CA PHE A 347 -18.25 -24.00 20.01
C PHE A 347 -19.69 -24.53 19.99
N GLU A 348 -20.64 -23.69 19.59
CA GLU A 348 -22.06 -24.01 19.53
C GLU A 348 -22.57 -23.86 18.10
N ASP A 349 -22.77 -24.97 17.42
CA ASP A 349 -23.26 -25.08 16.04
C ASP A 349 -22.48 -24.21 15.05
N VAL A 350 -21.14 -24.18 15.17
CA VAL A 350 -20.28 -23.26 14.43
C VAL A 350 -20.09 -23.74 13.00
N THR A 351 -20.44 -22.86 12.04
CA THR A 351 -20.14 -23.05 10.61
C THR A 351 -19.36 -21.86 10.10
N PHE A 352 -18.25 -22.13 9.39
CA PHE A 352 -17.38 -21.12 8.80
C PHE A 352 -16.86 -21.54 7.43
N ALA A 353 -16.91 -20.62 6.46
CA ALA A 353 -16.30 -20.73 5.14
C ALA A 353 -15.40 -19.50 4.87
N TYR A 354 -14.27 -19.70 4.23
CA TYR A 354 -13.43 -18.59 3.73
C TYR A 354 -14.11 -17.89 2.56
N GLU A 355 -13.80 -16.60 2.37
CA GLU A 355 -14.27 -15.88 1.18
C GLU A 355 -13.80 -16.59 -0.11
N ASN A 356 -14.70 -16.68 -1.08
CA ASN A 356 -14.47 -17.34 -2.38
C ASN A 356 -14.24 -18.87 -2.32
N THR A 357 -14.74 -19.56 -1.30
CA THR A 357 -14.78 -21.04 -1.25
C THR A 357 -16.22 -21.53 -1.33
N ASP A 358 -16.44 -22.60 -2.11
CA ASP A 358 -17.78 -23.20 -2.28
C ASP A 358 -18.19 -24.10 -1.11
N HIS A 359 -17.22 -24.51 -0.28
CA HIS A 359 -17.46 -25.43 0.83
C HIS A 359 -17.02 -24.82 2.17
N PRO A 360 -17.77 -25.06 3.26
CA PRO A 360 -17.38 -24.63 4.59
C PRO A 360 -16.09 -25.34 5.03
N ALA A 361 -15.18 -24.59 5.65
CA ALA A 361 -13.97 -25.15 6.24
C ALA A 361 -14.25 -25.82 7.60
N VAL A 362 -15.33 -25.38 8.27
CA VAL A 362 -15.89 -25.96 9.52
C VAL A 362 -17.40 -25.94 9.40
N SER A 363 -18.04 -27.05 9.74
CA SER A 363 -19.49 -27.28 9.60
C SER A 363 -20.07 -27.85 10.88
N HIS A 364 -21.09 -27.20 11.44
CA HIS A 364 -21.88 -27.63 12.61
C HIS A 364 -21.02 -28.10 13.80
N LEU A 365 -19.90 -27.43 14.07
CA LEU A 365 -18.94 -27.84 15.09
C LEU A 365 -19.47 -27.54 16.49
N ASN A 366 -19.53 -28.60 17.34
CA ASN A 366 -20.01 -28.53 18.71
C ASN A 366 -19.02 -29.24 19.63
N PHE A 367 -18.38 -28.49 20.56
CA PHE A 367 -17.56 -29.04 21.63
C PHE A 367 -17.30 -28.00 22.72
N THR A 368 -16.77 -28.46 23.88
CA THR A 368 -16.33 -27.60 24.96
C THR A 368 -14.95 -28.04 25.47
N ALA A 369 -13.96 -27.17 25.37
CA ALA A 369 -12.66 -27.29 26.03
C ALA A 369 -12.78 -26.69 27.43
N LYS A 370 -12.69 -27.51 28.47
CA LYS A 370 -12.85 -27.08 29.87
C LYS A 370 -11.69 -26.20 30.32
N ALA A 371 -11.97 -25.25 31.21
CA ALA A 371 -10.93 -24.38 31.78
C ALA A 371 -9.86 -25.21 32.49
N GLY A 372 -8.58 -24.87 32.23
CA GLY A 372 -7.43 -25.54 32.83
C GLY A 372 -7.11 -26.93 32.28
N THR A 373 -7.76 -27.36 31.17
CA THR A 373 -7.50 -28.66 30.53
C THR A 373 -6.85 -28.50 29.16
N THR A 374 -6.26 -29.57 28.66
CA THR A 374 -5.66 -29.67 27.33
C THR A 374 -6.62 -30.38 26.37
N THR A 375 -7.04 -29.66 25.33
CA THR A 375 -7.86 -30.21 24.22
C THR A 375 -7.02 -30.28 22.95
N ALA A 376 -6.92 -31.47 22.36
CA ALA A 376 -6.18 -31.71 21.13
C ALA A 376 -7.08 -31.83 19.92
N LEU A 377 -6.79 -31.12 18.82
CA LEU A 377 -7.43 -31.23 17.53
C LEU A 377 -6.60 -32.14 16.62
N VAL A 378 -7.17 -33.24 16.13
CA VAL A 378 -6.50 -34.20 15.24
C VAL A 378 -7.35 -34.46 13.98
N GLY A 379 -6.69 -34.92 12.92
CA GLY A 379 -7.34 -35.23 11.65
C GLY A 379 -6.40 -35.02 10.46
N HIS A 380 -6.80 -35.44 9.29
CA HIS A 380 -6.02 -35.26 8.06
C HIS A 380 -5.80 -33.79 7.70
N SER A 381 -4.81 -33.52 6.86
CA SER A 381 -4.62 -32.16 6.31
C SER A 381 -5.90 -31.68 5.62
N GLY A 382 -6.27 -30.42 5.81
CA GLY A 382 -7.53 -29.87 5.28
C GLY A 382 -8.80 -30.24 6.04
N SER A 383 -8.74 -30.91 7.21
CA SER A 383 -9.93 -31.26 7.99
C SER A 383 -10.54 -30.11 8.81
N GLY A 384 -9.99 -28.88 8.77
CA GLY A 384 -10.55 -27.71 9.46
C GLY A 384 -9.89 -27.36 10.81
N LYS A 385 -8.84 -28.08 11.26
CA LYS A 385 -8.19 -27.88 12.56
C LYS A 385 -7.64 -26.44 12.77
N SER A 386 -6.80 -25.97 11.86
CA SER A 386 -6.20 -24.61 11.95
C SER A 386 -7.26 -23.53 11.80
N THR A 387 -8.31 -23.78 11.02
CA THR A 387 -9.47 -22.90 10.94
C THR A 387 -10.18 -22.82 12.29
N THR A 388 -10.50 -23.97 12.92
CA THR A 388 -11.12 -24.01 14.25
C THR A 388 -10.31 -23.25 15.29
N ALA A 389 -8.99 -23.47 15.32
CA ALA A 389 -8.09 -22.77 16.22
C ALA A 389 -8.09 -21.23 15.97
N SER A 390 -8.14 -20.81 14.71
CA SER A 390 -8.13 -19.39 14.32
C SER A 390 -9.44 -18.65 14.65
N LEU A 391 -10.55 -19.37 14.85
CA LEU A 391 -11.83 -18.80 15.28
C LEU A 391 -11.80 -18.37 16.76
N ILE A 392 -10.99 -18.99 17.61
CA ILE A 392 -10.92 -18.69 19.06
C ILE A 392 -10.46 -17.26 19.33
N PRO A 393 -9.35 -16.75 18.74
CA PRO A 393 -8.96 -15.36 18.89
C PRO A 393 -9.78 -14.40 18.01
N ARG A 394 -10.84 -14.89 17.38
CA ARG A 394 -11.69 -14.11 16.47
C ARG A 394 -10.89 -13.50 15.29
N PHE A 395 -9.97 -14.27 14.69
CA PHE A 395 -9.31 -13.84 13.44
C PHE A 395 -10.29 -13.76 12.28
N TYR A 396 -11.38 -14.53 12.40
CA TYR A 396 -12.53 -14.54 11.48
C TYR A 396 -13.82 -14.55 12.30
N ASP A 397 -14.88 -13.96 11.77
CA ASP A 397 -16.23 -14.06 12.33
C ASP A 397 -16.96 -15.26 11.70
N VAL A 398 -17.65 -16.06 12.52
CA VAL A 398 -18.42 -17.22 12.07
C VAL A 398 -19.69 -16.79 11.35
N GLN A 399 -20.09 -17.53 10.30
CA GLN A 399 -21.34 -17.26 9.59
C GLN A 399 -22.56 -17.80 10.35
N GLN A 400 -22.41 -18.94 11.05
CA GLN A 400 -23.48 -19.54 11.85
C GLN A 400 -22.92 -20.01 13.19
N GLY A 401 -23.77 -20.00 14.23
CA GLY A 401 -23.40 -20.41 15.57
C GLY A 401 -22.61 -19.37 16.35
N ALA A 402 -21.95 -19.81 17.41
CA ALA A 402 -21.17 -18.96 18.29
C ALA A 402 -19.95 -19.68 18.86
N VAL A 403 -18.81 -18.96 18.92
CA VAL A 403 -17.65 -19.34 19.74
C VAL A 403 -17.74 -18.55 21.04
N LYS A 404 -17.64 -19.22 22.19
CA LYS A 404 -17.78 -18.58 23.50
C LYS A 404 -16.56 -18.84 24.38
N ILE A 405 -16.24 -17.88 25.24
CA ILE A 405 -15.26 -18.01 26.32
C ILE A 405 -15.99 -17.73 27.62
N GLY A 406 -15.98 -18.70 28.57
CA GLY A 406 -16.67 -18.56 29.85
C GLY A 406 -18.17 -18.27 29.67
N GLY A 407 -18.81 -18.88 28.67
CA GLY A 407 -20.21 -18.68 28.32
C GLY A 407 -20.53 -17.37 27.58
N VAL A 408 -19.56 -16.48 27.35
CA VAL A 408 -19.74 -15.21 26.61
C VAL A 408 -19.29 -15.38 25.16
N ASP A 409 -20.13 -14.98 24.20
CA ASP A 409 -19.77 -14.97 22.78
C ASP A 409 -18.58 -14.03 22.55
N ILE A 410 -17.56 -14.50 21.83
CA ILE A 410 -16.35 -13.71 21.55
C ILE A 410 -16.65 -12.41 20.79
N ARG A 411 -17.78 -12.32 20.08
CA ARG A 411 -18.26 -11.10 19.41
C ARG A 411 -18.73 -10.02 20.39
N GLU A 412 -19.09 -10.41 21.61
CA GLU A 412 -19.51 -9.50 22.68
C GLU A 412 -18.36 -9.12 23.62
N ILE A 413 -17.16 -9.71 23.45
CA ILE A 413 -15.96 -9.35 24.18
C ILE A 413 -15.20 -8.26 23.43
N PRO A 414 -14.78 -7.14 24.07
CA PRO A 414 -13.92 -6.17 23.43
C PRO A 414 -12.66 -6.81 22.86
N HIS A 415 -12.31 -6.47 21.61
CA HIS A 415 -11.18 -7.12 20.92
C HIS A 415 -9.87 -7.03 21.72
N ALA A 416 -9.59 -5.89 22.34
CA ALA A 416 -8.39 -5.70 23.17
C ALA A 416 -8.35 -6.66 24.39
N ASP A 417 -9.52 -6.98 24.97
CA ASP A 417 -9.59 -7.89 26.13
C ASP A 417 -9.52 -9.35 25.67
N LEU A 418 -10.17 -9.69 24.55
CA LEU A 418 -10.03 -11.00 23.92
C LEU A 418 -8.57 -11.31 23.60
N MET A 419 -7.84 -10.32 23.04
CA MET A 419 -6.41 -10.47 22.73
C MET A 419 -5.54 -10.63 23.99
N LYS A 420 -5.94 -10.14 25.16
CA LYS A 420 -5.24 -10.42 26.44
C LYS A 420 -5.49 -11.84 26.93
N MET A 421 -6.67 -12.41 26.66
CA MET A 421 -7.07 -13.73 27.15
C MET A 421 -6.49 -14.88 26.34
N VAL A 422 -6.15 -14.68 25.06
CA VAL A 422 -5.68 -15.74 24.16
C VAL A 422 -4.25 -15.49 23.71
N ALA A 423 -3.34 -16.43 23.98
CA ALA A 423 -2.04 -16.52 23.35
C ALA A 423 -2.09 -17.51 22.18
N PHE A 424 -1.64 -17.12 21.00
CA PHE A 424 -1.60 -17.96 19.81
C PHE A 424 -0.16 -18.15 19.34
N VAL A 425 0.26 -19.42 19.22
CA VAL A 425 1.56 -19.80 18.64
C VAL A 425 1.29 -20.39 17.26
N PHE A 426 1.72 -19.66 16.22
CA PHE A 426 1.53 -20.08 14.82
C PHE A 426 2.49 -21.20 14.41
N GLN A 427 2.11 -21.99 13.43
CA GLN A 427 2.94 -23.01 12.81
C GLN A 427 4.23 -22.44 12.19
N ASP A 428 4.12 -21.29 11.50
CA ASP A 428 5.25 -20.55 10.91
C ASP A 428 5.35 -19.15 11.53
N PRO A 429 5.96 -19.04 12.72
CA PRO A 429 6.02 -17.78 13.43
C PRO A 429 6.96 -16.80 12.72
N LYS A 430 6.53 -15.54 12.63
CA LYS A 430 7.35 -14.47 12.02
C LYS A 430 8.01 -13.63 13.10
N LEU A 431 9.29 -13.32 12.87
CA LEU A 431 10.05 -12.38 13.69
C LEU A 431 10.13 -11.02 12.98
N PHE A 432 10.06 -9.97 13.77
CA PHE A 432 10.34 -8.62 13.29
C PHE A 432 11.85 -8.44 13.06
N LYS A 433 12.22 -7.59 12.12
CA LYS A 433 13.63 -7.16 11.94
C LYS A 433 14.04 -6.22 13.07
N ASP A 434 14.16 -6.78 14.24
CA ASP A 434 14.48 -6.11 15.49
C ASP A 434 15.29 -7.05 16.39
N SER A 435 15.70 -6.60 17.59
CA SER A 435 16.40 -7.45 18.55
C SER A 435 15.55 -8.63 19.01
N LEU A 436 16.18 -9.68 19.49
CA LEU A 436 15.48 -10.80 20.13
C LEU A 436 14.67 -10.30 21.33
N LEU A 437 15.21 -9.34 22.09
CA LEU A 437 14.55 -8.67 23.19
C LEU A 437 13.19 -8.09 22.78
N GLU A 438 13.18 -7.25 21.73
CA GLU A 438 11.95 -6.60 21.24
C GLU A 438 11.00 -7.60 20.59
N ASN A 439 11.55 -8.62 19.95
CA ASN A 439 10.74 -9.72 19.42
C ASN A 439 9.98 -10.47 20.52
N ILE A 440 10.57 -10.74 21.66
CA ILE A 440 9.90 -11.39 22.79
C ILE A 440 8.99 -10.39 23.51
N ARG A 441 9.46 -9.13 23.71
CA ARG A 441 8.70 -8.06 24.38
C ARG A 441 7.40 -7.72 23.65
N ALA A 442 7.28 -8.03 22.34
CA ALA A 442 6.03 -7.89 21.60
C ALA A 442 4.84 -8.63 22.25
N GLY A 443 5.08 -9.69 23.05
CA GLY A 443 4.05 -10.37 23.84
C GLY A 443 3.44 -9.50 24.94
N ARG A 444 4.25 -8.63 25.58
CA ARG A 444 3.85 -7.66 26.61
C ARG A 444 4.78 -6.44 26.54
N PRO A 445 4.41 -5.36 25.82
CA PRO A 445 5.28 -4.20 25.59
C PRO A 445 5.76 -3.48 26.86
N SER A 446 5.05 -3.61 27.97
CA SER A 446 5.43 -3.02 29.27
C SER A 446 6.42 -3.88 30.07
N ALA A 447 6.84 -5.04 29.57
CA ALA A 447 7.71 -5.95 30.30
C ALA A 447 9.14 -5.40 30.45
N THR A 448 9.73 -5.61 31.65
CA THR A 448 11.13 -5.27 31.90
C THR A 448 12.07 -6.25 31.17
N ARG A 449 13.36 -5.88 31.09
CA ARG A 449 14.37 -6.75 30.47
C ARG A 449 14.48 -8.09 31.21
N GLU A 450 14.41 -8.06 32.54
CA GLU A 450 14.50 -9.25 33.39
C GLU A 450 13.31 -10.19 33.17
N GLU A 451 12.10 -9.65 32.99
CA GLU A 451 10.91 -10.45 32.66
C GLU A 451 11.05 -11.12 31.30
N VAL A 452 11.60 -10.40 30.30
CA VAL A 452 11.86 -10.93 28.96
C VAL A 452 12.90 -12.06 29.02
N LEU A 453 14.01 -11.87 29.77
CA LEU A 453 15.03 -12.90 29.94
C LEU A 453 14.48 -14.15 30.66
N ARG A 454 13.63 -13.99 31.68
CA ARG A 454 12.95 -15.12 32.31
C ARG A 454 12.05 -15.88 31.36
N ALA A 455 11.29 -15.16 30.51
CA ALA A 455 10.45 -15.79 29.50
C ALA A 455 11.30 -16.53 28.46
N ALA A 456 12.43 -15.98 28.04
CA ALA A 456 13.38 -16.62 27.13
C ALA A 456 13.97 -17.92 27.75
N HIS A 457 14.36 -17.86 28.99
CA HIS A 457 14.87 -19.03 29.71
C HIS A 457 13.83 -20.14 29.84
N LEU A 458 12.60 -19.81 30.23
CA LEU A 458 11.48 -20.77 30.28
C LEU A 458 11.15 -21.37 28.89
N ALA A 459 11.38 -20.62 27.82
CA ALA A 459 11.23 -21.10 26.46
C ALA A 459 12.48 -21.83 25.92
N GLN A 460 13.45 -22.16 26.79
CA GLN A 460 14.68 -22.87 26.40
C GLN A 460 15.47 -22.13 25.31
N CYS A 461 15.61 -20.79 25.44
CA CYS A 461 16.31 -19.97 24.44
C CYS A 461 17.77 -19.65 24.83
N ASP A 462 18.32 -20.22 25.95
CA ASP A 462 19.64 -19.86 26.45
C ASP A 462 20.74 -20.14 25.43
N ASP A 463 20.70 -21.27 24.74
CA ASP A 463 21.61 -21.66 23.66
C ASP A 463 21.53 -20.70 22.47
N ILE A 464 20.34 -20.16 22.20
CA ILE A 464 20.15 -19.16 21.12
C ILE A 464 20.84 -17.85 21.52
N LEU A 465 20.69 -17.43 22.78
CA LEU A 465 21.28 -16.19 23.26
C LEU A 465 22.80 -16.29 23.34
N GLU A 466 23.36 -17.43 23.76
CA GLU A 466 24.80 -17.69 23.83
C GLU A 466 25.47 -17.79 22.45
N LYS A 467 24.74 -18.21 21.41
CA LYS A 467 25.20 -18.32 20.04
C LYS A 467 25.66 -16.98 19.45
N PHE A 468 25.12 -15.87 19.91
CA PHE A 468 25.36 -14.55 19.36
C PHE A 468 26.13 -13.63 20.32
N PRO A 469 27.14 -12.86 19.83
CA PRO A 469 27.94 -11.97 20.69
C PRO A 469 27.13 -10.92 21.46
N ASN A 470 26.00 -10.47 20.89
CA ASN A 470 25.13 -9.48 21.53
C ASN A 470 23.97 -10.12 22.32
N GLY A 471 23.96 -11.44 22.47
CA GLY A 471 22.93 -12.15 23.23
C GLY A 471 21.51 -11.74 22.81
N ILE A 472 20.69 -11.36 23.78
CA ILE A 472 19.29 -10.97 23.55
C ILE A 472 19.10 -9.68 22.73
N ASP A 473 20.14 -8.84 22.62
CA ASP A 473 20.11 -7.60 21.82
C ASP A 473 20.47 -7.84 20.36
N THR A 474 20.70 -9.09 19.95
CA THR A 474 20.98 -9.46 18.57
C THR A 474 19.79 -9.15 17.66
N VAL A 475 20.04 -8.36 16.61
CA VAL A 475 19.02 -7.99 15.61
C VAL A 475 18.89 -9.07 14.55
N VAL A 476 17.70 -9.66 14.44
CA VAL A 476 17.38 -10.75 13.50
C VAL A 476 17.01 -10.20 12.13
N GLY A 477 17.32 -10.96 11.07
CA GLY A 477 16.95 -10.61 9.69
C GLY A 477 17.76 -9.46 9.10
N SER A 478 18.90 -9.11 9.70
CA SER A 478 19.84 -8.12 9.17
C SER A 478 21.27 -8.69 9.20
N LYS A 479 22.11 -8.25 8.24
CA LYS A 479 23.54 -8.62 8.17
C LYS A 479 23.83 -10.14 8.25
N GLY A 480 22.91 -10.98 7.77
CA GLY A 480 23.11 -12.44 7.75
C GLY A 480 22.79 -13.17 9.06
N VAL A 481 22.20 -12.49 10.06
CA VAL A 481 21.74 -13.16 11.29
C VAL A 481 20.35 -13.75 11.04
N TYR A 482 20.30 -15.07 10.98
CA TYR A 482 19.07 -15.84 10.80
C TYR A 482 18.97 -16.94 11.85
N LEU A 483 17.76 -17.19 12.31
CA LEU A 483 17.43 -18.29 13.20
C LEU A 483 16.92 -19.49 12.39
N SER A 484 17.17 -20.70 12.89
CA SER A 484 16.52 -21.91 12.39
C SER A 484 15.02 -21.90 12.65
N GLY A 485 14.26 -22.79 12.02
CA GLY A 485 12.83 -22.92 12.28
C GLY A 485 12.52 -23.20 13.74
N GLY A 486 13.25 -24.13 14.39
CA GLY A 486 13.08 -24.45 15.80
C GLY A 486 13.47 -23.32 16.75
N GLU A 487 14.56 -22.58 16.45
CA GLU A 487 14.96 -21.39 17.21
C GLU A 487 13.88 -20.27 17.10
N THR A 488 13.38 -20.03 15.90
CA THR A 488 12.31 -19.05 15.67
C THR A 488 11.04 -19.40 16.46
N GLN A 489 10.72 -20.69 16.55
CA GLN A 489 9.58 -21.19 17.28
C GLN A 489 9.74 -21.01 18.78
N ARG A 490 10.92 -21.29 19.36
CA ARG A 490 11.21 -21.05 20.78
C ARG A 490 11.08 -19.56 21.14
N ILE A 491 11.49 -18.64 20.26
CA ILE A 491 11.24 -17.20 20.45
C ILE A 491 9.74 -16.88 20.44
N ALA A 492 8.94 -17.53 19.58
CA ALA A 492 7.49 -17.35 19.58
C ALA A 492 6.82 -17.91 20.86
N ILE A 493 7.32 -19.03 21.37
CA ILE A 493 6.89 -19.58 22.67
C ILE A 493 7.25 -18.61 23.79
N ALA A 494 8.45 -18.00 23.79
CA ALA A 494 8.85 -16.98 24.76
C ALA A 494 7.89 -15.78 24.75
N ARG A 495 7.42 -15.33 23.56
CA ARG A 495 6.36 -14.31 23.45
C ARG A 495 5.06 -14.75 24.16
N ALA A 496 4.65 -15.99 23.97
CA ALA A 496 3.42 -16.53 24.56
C ALA A 496 3.55 -16.68 26.08
N ILE A 497 4.72 -17.11 26.58
CA ILE A 497 5.04 -17.18 28.03
C ILE A 497 5.01 -15.78 28.64
N LEU A 498 5.67 -14.79 28.02
CA LEU A 498 5.70 -13.41 28.48
C LEU A 498 4.31 -12.76 28.52
N LYS A 499 3.46 -13.11 27.55
CA LYS A 499 2.07 -12.64 27.47
C LYS A 499 1.23 -13.14 28.63
N ASP A 500 1.48 -14.36 29.09
CA ASP A 500 0.82 -15.02 30.22
C ASP A 500 -0.71 -15.05 30.13
N ALA A 501 -1.23 -15.36 28.95
CA ALA A 501 -2.67 -15.46 28.72
C ALA A 501 -3.26 -16.76 29.31
N PRO A 502 -4.51 -16.73 29.84
CA PRO A 502 -5.16 -17.91 30.43
C PRO A 502 -5.57 -18.98 29.40
N ILE A 503 -5.72 -18.62 28.13
CA ILE A 503 -6.02 -19.54 27.02
C ILE A 503 -4.82 -19.55 26.09
N VAL A 504 -4.33 -20.74 25.74
CA VAL A 504 -3.21 -20.94 24.82
C VAL A 504 -3.67 -21.78 23.64
N VAL A 505 -3.47 -21.26 22.43
CA VAL A 505 -3.73 -21.96 21.18
C VAL A 505 -2.41 -22.25 20.48
N LEU A 506 -2.14 -23.52 20.20
CA LEU A 506 -0.90 -24.00 19.58
C LEU A 506 -1.23 -24.62 18.22
N ASP A 507 -0.75 -24.01 17.14
CA ASP A 507 -0.89 -24.57 15.79
C ASP A 507 0.44 -25.21 15.38
N GLU A 508 0.47 -26.56 15.37
CA GLU A 508 1.56 -27.44 14.90
C GLU A 508 2.99 -26.96 15.22
N ALA A 509 3.35 -27.01 16.47
CA ALA A 509 4.57 -26.39 16.96
C ALA A 509 5.89 -27.19 16.72
N THR A 510 5.89 -28.36 16.05
CA THR A 510 7.09 -29.23 15.94
C THR A 510 7.41 -29.76 14.55
N ALA A 511 6.72 -29.30 13.50
CA ALA A 511 6.79 -29.91 12.16
C ALA A 511 8.17 -29.86 11.48
N TYR A 512 9.03 -28.91 11.83
CA TYR A 512 10.31 -28.65 11.15
C TYR A 512 11.52 -28.66 12.07
N ALA A 513 11.39 -29.16 13.32
CA ALA A 513 12.48 -29.23 14.26
C ALA A 513 13.28 -30.53 14.08
N ASP A 514 14.60 -30.44 14.09
CA ASP A 514 15.49 -31.56 14.29
C ASP A 514 15.30 -32.16 15.72
N PRO A 515 15.70 -33.40 15.99
CA PRO A 515 15.41 -34.09 17.25
C PRO A 515 15.85 -33.32 18.52
N GLU A 516 16.94 -32.58 18.48
CA GLU A 516 17.45 -31.79 19.61
C GLU A 516 16.55 -30.58 19.89
N ASN A 517 16.19 -29.84 18.84
CA ASN A 517 15.27 -28.71 18.94
C ASN A 517 13.86 -29.16 19.33
N GLU A 518 13.42 -30.34 18.92
CA GLU A 518 12.11 -30.91 19.30
C GLU A 518 12.01 -31.09 20.81
N GLN A 519 13.04 -31.65 21.46
CA GLN A 519 13.06 -31.83 22.90
C GLN A 519 13.00 -30.48 23.64
N GLN A 520 13.75 -29.48 23.15
CA GLN A 520 13.74 -28.14 23.73
C GLN A 520 12.37 -27.46 23.58
N ILE A 521 11.76 -27.57 22.41
CA ILE A 521 10.42 -27.04 22.15
C ILE A 521 9.39 -27.69 23.07
N GLN A 522 9.47 -29.02 23.30
CA GLN A 522 8.56 -29.73 24.18
C GLN A 522 8.67 -29.26 25.63
N LYS A 523 9.90 -29.08 26.14
CA LYS A 523 10.13 -28.49 27.47
C LYS A 523 9.60 -27.06 27.59
N ALA A 524 9.76 -26.26 26.53
CA ALA A 524 9.23 -24.90 26.48
C ALA A 524 7.70 -24.89 26.53
N PHE A 525 7.03 -25.87 25.87
CA PHE A 525 5.59 -26.03 25.97
C PHE A 525 5.11 -26.41 27.35
N GLU A 526 5.78 -27.34 28.04
CA GLU A 526 5.42 -27.69 29.42
C GLU A 526 5.40 -26.45 30.32
N GLY A 527 6.36 -25.55 30.14
CA GLY A 527 6.39 -24.26 30.83
C GLY A 527 5.25 -23.32 30.48
N LEU A 528 4.79 -23.36 29.19
CA LEU A 528 3.73 -22.49 28.69
C LEU A 528 2.34 -22.94 29.14
N VAL A 529 2.06 -24.24 29.14
CA VAL A 529 0.69 -24.79 29.26
C VAL A 529 0.24 -24.97 30.73
N LYS A 530 1.13 -24.93 31.70
CA LYS A 530 0.83 -25.22 33.10
C LYS A 530 -0.28 -24.33 33.66
N GLY A 531 -1.41 -24.95 34.07
CA GLY A 531 -2.55 -24.27 34.69
C GLY A 531 -3.40 -23.43 33.73
N LYS A 532 -3.24 -23.60 32.43
CA LYS A 532 -3.97 -22.85 31.40
C LYS A 532 -4.93 -23.72 30.62
N THR A 533 -5.91 -23.12 29.97
CA THR A 533 -6.76 -23.79 28.99
C THR A 533 -5.99 -23.89 27.68
N VAL A 534 -5.70 -25.10 27.21
CA VAL A 534 -4.86 -25.34 26.03
C VAL A 534 -5.68 -25.96 24.93
N ILE A 535 -5.63 -25.38 23.76
CA ILE A 535 -6.13 -25.95 22.51
C ILE A 535 -4.94 -26.17 21.59
N MET A 536 -4.63 -27.40 21.25
CA MET A 536 -3.47 -27.73 20.43
C MET A 536 -3.87 -28.49 19.16
N ILE A 537 -3.30 -28.12 18.04
CA ILE A 537 -3.37 -28.89 16.81
C ILE A 537 -2.16 -29.81 16.78
N ALA A 538 -2.42 -31.11 16.71
CA ALA A 538 -1.35 -32.10 16.71
C ALA A 538 -1.21 -32.77 15.34
N HIS A 539 0.01 -32.77 14.84
CA HIS A 539 0.44 -33.60 13.72
C HIS A 539 1.15 -34.86 14.15
N ARG A 540 1.68 -34.89 15.40
CA ARG A 540 2.26 -36.08 16.01
C ARG A 540 1.35 -36.60 17.11
N LEU A 541 0.83 -37.80 16.91
CA LEU A 541 -0.10 -38.40 17.87
C LEU A 541 0.53 -38.75 19.22
N SER A 542 1.88 -38.84 19.30
CA SER A 542 2.60 -39.06 20.57
C SER A 542 2.46 -37.90 21.55
N THR A 543 2.30 -36.68 21.08
CA THR A 543 2.27 -35.47 21.95
C THR A 543 0.91 -35.24 22.63
N ILE A 544 -0.11 -36.02 22.25
CA ILE A 544 -1.49 -35.82 22.72
C ILE A 544 -2.05 -36.99 23.52
N GLN A 545 -1.21 -37.99 23.86
CA GLN A 545 -1.68 -39.13 24.62
C GLN A 545 -2.25 -38.73 25.98
N ASP A 546 -1.64 -37.71 26.60
CA ASP A 546 -2.01 -37.18 27.92
C ASP A 546 -3.03 -36.03 27.82
N ALA A 547 -3.61 -35.76 26.63
CA ALA A 547 -4.65 -34.74 26.46
C ALA A 547 -5.93 -35.14 27.16
N ASP A 548 -6.55 -34.22 27.91
CA ASP A 548 -7.82 -34.45 28.62
C ASP A 548 -8.98 -34.71 27.63
N LEU A 549 -8.90 -34.10 26.44
CA LEU A 549 -9.89 -34.27 25.39
C LEU A 549 -9.22 -34.28 24.01
N ILE A 550 -9.49 -35.27 23.21
CA ILE A 550 -9.09 -35.37 21.79
C ILE A 550 -10.34 -35.24 20.93
N LEU A 551 -10.28 -34.30 19.98
CA LEU A 551 -11.32 -34.01 18.99
C LEU A 551 -10.83 -34.44 17.61
N VAL A 552 -11.49 -35.42 17.00
CA VAL A 552 -11.13 -35.95 15.68
C VAL A 552 -11.96 -35.24 14.61
N MET A 553 -11.30 -34.49 13.74
CA MET A 553 -11.93 -33.72 12.68
C MET A 553 -11.78 -34.39 11.32
N LYS A 554 -12.86 -34.39 10.54
CA LYS A 554 -12.89 -34.91 9.17
C LYS A 554 -13.81 -34.02 8.32
N GLN A 555 -13.26 -33.46 7.24
CA GLN A 555 -14.01 -32.60 6.29
C GLN A 555 -14.80 -31.45 6.94
N GLY A 556 -14.23 -30.81 7.94
CA GLY A 556 -14.84 -29.68 8.66
C GLY A 556 -15.78 -30.08 9.81
N GLU A 557 -16.02 -31.36 10.04
CA GLU A 557 -16.93 -31.87 11.06
C GLU A 557 -16.17 -32.59 12.18
N LEU A 558 -16.75 -32.61 13.39
CA LEU A 558 -16.29 -33.41 14.53
C LEU A 558 -16.87 -34.82 14.41
N VAL A 559 -16.02 -35.83 14.19
CA VAL A 559 -16.46 -37.23 14.02
C VAL A 559 -16.30 -38.10 15.26
N GLU A 560 -15.29 -37.80 16.09
CA GLU A 560 -15.03 -38.53 17.35
C GLU A 560 -14.51 -37.55 18.40
N SER A 561 -14.82 -37.83 19.68
CA SER A 561 -14.28 -37.08 20.83
C SER A 561 -14.12 -37.99 22.03
N GLY A 562 -13.01 -37.83 22.76
CA GLY A 562 -12.74 -38.65 23.96
C GLY A 562 -11.28 -38.54 24.40
N THR A 563 -10.89 -39.37 25.37
CA THR A 563 -9.50 -39.57 25.76
C THR A 563 -8.78 -40.52 24.82
N HIS A 564 -7.46 -40.55 24.86
CA HIS A 564 -6.64 -41.46 24.04
C HIS A 564 -7.12 -42.91 24.15
N ASP A 565 -7.22 -43.43 25.38
CA ASP A 565 -7.60 -44.84 25.64
C ASP A 565 -9.02 -45.16 25.16
N ALA A 566 -9.94 -44.23 25.34
CA ALA A 566 -11.32 -44.39 24.91
C ALA A 566 -11.41 -44.48 23.37
N LEU A 567 -10.76 -43.58 22.67
CA LEU A 567 -10.78 -43.53 21.19
C LEU A 567 -10.03 -44.70 20.54
N VAL A 568 -8.94 -45.18 21.14
CA VAL A 568 -8.22 -46.38 20.69
C VAL A 568 -9.13 -47.62 20.83
N LYS A 569 -9.85 -47.76 21.98
CA LYS A 569 -10.79 -48.85 22.20
C LYS A 569 -11.99 -48.80 21.27
N GLN A 570 -12.45 -47.62 20.91
CA GLN A 570 -13.59 -47.42 19.99
C GLN A 570 -13.31 -47.96 18.57
N GLY A 571 -12.02 -48.04 18.15
CA GLY A 571 -11.62 -48.59 16.85
C GLY A 571 -11.98 -47.75 15.64
N GLY A 572 -12.26 -46.45 15.83
CA GLY A 572 -12.68 -45.49 14.82
C GLY A 572 -11.54 -44.89 14.00
N GLU A 573 -11.73 -43.66 13.54
CA GLU A 573 -10.73 -42.90 12.74
C GLU A 573 -9.45 -42.64 13.55
N TYR A 574 -9.58 -42.27 14.83
CA TYR A 574 -8.43 -42.07 15.73
C TYR A 574 -7.59 -43.34 15.86
N ALA A 575 -8.23 -44.49 16.13
CA ALA A 575 -7.53 -45.75 16.28
C ALA A 575 -6.78 -46.16 15.00
N LYS A 576 -7.36 -45.88 13.81
CA LYS A 576 -6.68 -46.09 12.52
C LYS A 576 -5.45 -45.20 12.38
N MET A 577 -5.59 -43.89 12.71
CA MET A 577 -4.48 -42.94 12.69
C MET A 577 -3.36 -43.37 13.64
N TRP A 578 -3.72 -43.79 14.87
CA TRP A 578 -2.79 -44.30 15.87
C TRP A 578 -2.06 -45.56 15.42
N SER A 579 -2.78 -46.55 14.87
CA SER A 579 -2.20 -47.78 14.33
C SER A 579 -1.20 -47.50 13.20
N ASN A 580 -1.52 -46.56 12.31
CA ASN A 580 -0.62 -46.17 11.24
C ASN A 580 0.64 -45.47 11.78
N TYR A 581 0.46 -44.57 12.75
CA TYR A 581 1.56 -43.90 13.42
C TYR A 581 2.52 -44.88 14.10
N THR A 582 1.99 -45.84 14.90
CA THR A 582 2.78 -46.84 15.61
C THR A 582 3.49 -47.82 14.69
N LYS A 583 2.88 -48.17 13.53
CA LYS A 583 3.55 -48.97 12.50
C LYS A 583 4.72 -48.22 11.88
N THR A 584 4.55 -46.94 11.60
CA THR A 584 5.61 -46.12 10.97
C THR A 584 6.78 -45.88 11.93
N THR A 585 6.52 -45.62 13.22
CA THR A 585 7.56 -45.45 14.24
C THR A 585 8.32 -46.73 14.56
N LYS A 586 7.70 -47.89 14.40
CA LYS A 586 8.31 -49.22 14.56
C LYS A 586 9.03 -49.72 13.32
N TRP A 587 8.91 -49.01 12.20
CA TRP A 587 9.58 -49.35 10.96
C TRP A 587 11.03 -48.91 11.02
N HIS A 588 11.92 -49.79 11.56
CA HIS A 588 13.34 -49.62 11.49
C HIS A 588 13.84 -49.85 10.06
N ILE A 589 14.53 -48.90 9.49
CA ILE A 589 15.38 -49.06 8.31
C ILE A 589 16.51 -50.02 8.76
N GLY A 590 16.36 -51.30 8.56
CA GLY A 590 17.39 -52.25 8.97
C GLY A 590 16.83 -53.65 9.27
N ASN A 591 16.03 -54.21 8.39
CA ASN A 591 16.11 -55.66 8.19
C ASN A 591 17.10 -55.86 7.06
N GLU A 592 18.24 -56.44 7.43
CA GLU A 592 19.30 -56.87 6.53
C GLU A 592 18.70 -57.50 5.27
N VAL A 593 19.00 -56.88 4.12
CA VAL A 593 18.92 -57.58 2.84
C VAL A 593 20.01 -58.68 2.93
N LYS A 594 19.62 -59.88 3.26
CA LYS A 594 20.44 -61.05 2.99
C LYS A 594 20.60 -61.10 1.48
N VAL A 595 21.77 -60.62 1.05
CA VAL A 595 22.28 -60.86 -0.30
C VAL A 595 22.49 -62.36 -0.40
N CYS A 596 21.66 -63.05 -1.21
CA CYS A 596 21.99 -64.34 -1.78
C CYS A 596 22.76 -64.12 -3.07
#